data_91efde424670ca682f8682453f51258f
#
_entry.id   91efde424670ca682f8682453f51258f
#
_cell.length_a   1.000
_cell.length_b   1.000
_cell.length_c   1.000
_cell.angle_alpha   90.00
_cell.angle_beta   90.00
_cell.angle_gamma   90.00
#
_symmetry.space_group_name_H-M   'P 1'
#
loop_
_entity.id
_entity.type
_entity.pdbx_description
1 polymer ?
#
loop_
_entity_poly.entity_id
_entity_poly.type
_entity_poly.pdbx_seq_one_letter_code
_entity_poly.pdbx_strand_id
1 'polypeptide(L)'
;QNVPVIMTNPCGSPPPGLCVEEATYTKTLMLGTNGGYDIAWQRCCRNPSISNLANAGGTDNPGMTATIHIPFDDEVNGPNSSPVFQEFPPVALCANFGFFFDHAAIDPDGDELVYSFCAPFDGGGANGGGAGPDSPAPNPPDNPPYASIPYAGGFSAGYPIASDPAFAIDPVTGFITGTPTIPGQYAMGICVEEFRDGVSLGRVLRDFQFNVTLCDANIVAAVTPQQPEQLCIGETLQFDNNSLNADDFIWDFGVEGTNSDVSTEFEPLFTFPNVGNYIVTLIANPTWP
;
A
#
# COMPACT_ATOMS: atom_id res chain seq x y z
N GLN A 1 -4.56 -12.67 -15.73
CA GLN A 1 -3.72 -13.40 -14.75
C GLN A 1 -4.17 -13.00 -13.36
N ASN A 2 -4.38 -13.98 -12.45
CA ASN A 2 -4.69 -13.67 -11.05
C ASN A 2 -3.43 -13.14 -10.37
N VAL A 3 -3.58 -12.02 -9.68
CA VAL A 3 -2.51 -11.41 -8.86
C VAL A 3 -2.66 -11.88 -7.42
N PRO A 4 -1.57 -12.29 -6.74
CA PRO A 4 -1.64 -12.61 -5.32
C PRO A 4 -2.18 -11.42 -4.52
N VAL A 5 -3.11 -11.67 -3.62
CA VAL A 5 -3.60 -10.64 -2.70
C VAL A 5 -2.56 -10.50 -1.58
N ILE A 6 -1.84 -9.39 -1.60
CA ILE A 6 -0.81 -9.08 -0.60
C ILE A 6 -1.46 -8.22 0.49
N MET A 7 -1.24 -8.61 1.73
CA MET A 7 -1.55 -7.81 2.92
C MET A 7 -0.26 -7.22 3.51
N THR A 8 -0.37 -6.04 4.07
CA THR A 8 0.76 -5.38 4.74
C THR A 8 1.15 -6.05 6.06
N ASN A 9 0.19 -6.67 6.72
CA ASN A 9 0.44 -7.44 7.94
C ASN A 9 0.44 -8.93 7.61
N PRO A 10 1.58 -9.66 7.79
CA PRO A 10 1.67 -11.08 7.50
C PRO A 10 0.74 -11.95 8.37
N CYS A 11 0.26 -11.42 9.48
CA CYS A 11 -0.68 -12.10 10.37
C CYS A 11 -2.15 -11.82 10.02
N GLY A 12 -2.42 -10.90 9.08
CA GLY A 12 -3.76 -10.64 8.60
C GLY A 12 -4.20 -11.66 7.55
N SER A 13 -5.50 -11.98 7.54
CA SER A 13 -6.12 -12.72 6.44
C SER A 13 -6.83 -11.74 5.50
N PRO A 14 -6.66 -11.85 4.19
CA PRO A 14 -7.39 -11.00 3.27
C PRO A 14 -8.90 -11.22 3.42
N PRO A 15 -9.72 -10.17 3.25
CA PRO A 15 -11.16 -10.32 3.29
C PRO A 15 -11.64 -11.44 2.34
N PRO A 16 -12.61 -12.26 2.75
CA PRO A 16 -13.11 -13.33 1.91
C PRO A 16 -13.73 -12.77 0.63
N GLY A 17 -13.44 -13.40 -0.51
CA GLY A 17 -13.96 -12.99 -1.80
C GLY A 17 -13.19 -11.86 -2.49
N LEU A 18 -12.08 -11.40 -1.93
CA LEU A 18 -11.20 -10.46 -2.61
C LEU A 18 -10.43 -11.20 -3.71
N CYS A 19 -10.63 -10.75 -4.95
CA CYS A 19 -9.96 -11.28 -6.14
C CYS A 19 -9.34 -10.11 -6.91
N VAL A 20 -8.08 -10.25 -7.30
CA VAL A 20 -7.36 -9.26 -8.11
C VAL A 20 -6.87 -9.94 -9.39
N GLU A 21 -7.20 -9.35 -10.52
CA GLU A 21 -6.77 -9.81 -11.83
C GLU A 21 -5.96 -8.72 -12.53
N GLU A 22 -4.94 -9.13 -13.24
CA GLU A 22 -4.11 -8.26 -14.07
C GLU A 22 -4.41 -8.54 -15.54
N ALA A 23 -4.56 -7.47 -16.31
CA ALA A 23 -4.62 -7.51 -17.77
C ALA A 23 -3.74 -6.42 -18.37
N THR A 24 -2.91 -6.79 -19.34
CA THR A 24 -2.07 -5.85 -20.09
C THR A 24 -2.64 -5.66 -21.48
N TYR A 25 -2.88 -4.40 -21.84
CA TYR A 25 -3.34 -4.02 -23.18
C TYR A 25 -2.19 -3.33 -23.91
N THR A 26 -1.87 -3.82 -25.09
CA THR A 26 -0.80 -3.25 -25.92
C THR A 26 -1.35 -2.80 -27.27
N LYS A 27 -1.01 -1.58 -27.67
CA LYS A 27 -1.37 -1.03 -28.99
C LYS A 27 -0.20 -0.22 -29.55
N THR A 28 0.19 -0.55 -30.78
CA THR A 28 1.14 0.27 -31.53
C THR A 28 0.39 1.21 -32.47
N LEU A 29 0.69 2.49 -32.37
CA LEU A 29 0.09 3.55 -33.18
C LEU A 29 1.18 4.35 -33.89
N MET A 30 0.90 4.77 -35.11
CA MET A 30 1.69 5.78 -35.83
C MET A 30 1.11 7.15 -35.50
N LEU A 31 1.84 7.94 -34.73
CA LEU A 31 1.44 9.29 -34.37
C LEU A 31 2.11 10.30 -35.30
N GLY A 32 1.39 11.38 -35.60
CA GLY A 32 1.97 12.51 -36.36
C GLY A 32 2.92 13.33 -35.46
N THR A 33 3.80 14.09 -36.06
CA THR A 33 4.81 14.89 -35.35
C THR A 33 4.35 16.30 -34.95
N ASN A 34 3.08 16.63 -35.08
CA ASN A 34 2.54 17.97 -34.91
C ASN A 34 1.75 18.12 -33.60
N GLY A 35 2.39 18.05 -32.46
CA GLY A 35 1.80 18.24 -31.14
C GLY A 35 1.82 17.00 -30.27
N GLY A 36 1.65 17.17 -28.95
CA GLY A 36 1.52 16.10 -28.00
C GLY A 36 0.17 15.36 -28.14
N TYR A 37 0.07 14.19 -27.53
CA TYR A 37 -1.13 13.36 -27.53
C TYR A 37 -1.49 12.95 -26.12
N ASP A 38 -2.79 12.95 -25.84
CA ASP A 38 -3.35 12.33 -24.63
C ASP A 38 -4.03 11.04 -25.02
N ILE A 39 -3.63 9.95 -24.40
CA ILE A 39 -4.30 8.66 -24.52
C ILE A 39 -5.11 8.47 -23.26
N ALA A 40 -6.43 8.26 -23.40
CA ALA A 40 -7.32 8.04 -22.27
C ALA A 40 -8.06 6.72 -22.40
N TRP A 41 -8.23 6.07 -21.27
CA TRP A 41 -9.08 4.90 -21.12
C TRP A 41 -10.12 5.19 -20.05
N GLN A 42 -11.39 5.07 -20.42
CA GLN A 42 -12.52 5.41 -19.57
C GLN A 42 -13.41 4.22 -19.31
N ARG A 43 -13.87 4.07 -18.09
CA ARG A 43 -14.74 2.99 -17.68
C ARG A 43 -15.73 3.43 -16.60
N CYS A 44 -16.99 3.00 -16.70
CA CYS A 44 -17.93 2.90 -15.59
C CYS A 44 -17.75 1.55 -14.91
N CYS A 45 -18.04 1.36 -13.72
CA CYS A 45 -18.27 2.25 -12.60
C CYS A 45 -17.39 1.77 -11.47
N ARG A 46 -17.04 2.64 -10.54
CA ARG A 46 -16.30 2.21 -9.34
C ARG A 46 -17.16 1.32 -8.47
N ASN A 47 -16.50 0.60 -7.59
CA ASN A 47 -17.17 -0.23 -6.60
C ASN A 47 -18.17 0.64 -5.78
N PRO A 48 -19.46 0.23 -5.70
CA PRO A 48 -20.49 1.01 -5.03
C PRO A 48 -20.31 1.12 -3.51
N SER A 49 -19.41 0.35 -2.91
CA SER A 49 -19.10 0.36 -1.48
C SER A 49 -17.92 1.25 -1.09
N ILE A 50 -17.37 2.03 -2.02
CA ILE A 50 -16.28 2.96 -1.71
C ILE A 50 -16.77 4.07 -0.78
N SER A 51 -16.16 4.15 0.40
CA SER A 51 -16.61 4.97 1.53
C SER A 51 -16.25 6.44 1.42
N ASN A 52 -15.18 6.77 0.68
CA ASN A 52 -14.67 8.12 0.55
C ASN A 52 -15.15 8.88 -0.69
N LEU A 53 -16.10 8.32 -1.44
CA LEU A 53 -16.71 8.97 -2.60
C LEU A 53 -18.15 9.38 -2.32
N ALA A 54 -18.50 10.60 -2.74
CA ALA A 54 -19.89 11.00 -2.86
C ALA A 54 -20.54 10.21 -4.00
N ASN A 55 -21.82 9.88 -3.85
CA ASN A 55 -22.62 9.16 -4.85
C ASN A 55 -22.16 7.73 -5.17
N ALA A 56 -21.24 7.14 -4.41
CA ALA A 56 -20.90 5.72 -4.57
C ALA A 56 -22.18 4.86 -4.45
N GLY A 57 -22.40 3.98 -5.43
CA GLY A 57 -23.60 3.15 -5.49
C GLY A 57 -24.90 3.86 -5.88
N GLY A 58 -24.87 5.17 -6.13
CA GLY A 58 -26.01 5.94 -6.64
C GLY A 58 -26.18 5.86 -8.16
N THR A 59 -27.14 6.63 -8.68
CA THR A 59 -27.40 6.75 -10.14
C THR A 59 -26.23 7.39 -10.88
N ASP A 60 -25.47 8.25 -10.18
CA ASP A 60 -24.29 8.94 -10.69
C ASP A 60 -23.01 8.36 -10.06
N ASN A 61 -22.95 7.03 -9.95
CA ASN A 61 -21.78 6.35 -9.40
C ASN A 61 -20.53 6.69 -10.24
N PRO A 62 -19.47 7.24 -9.62
CA PRO A 62 -18.29 7.67 -10.34
C PRO A 62 -17.63 6.52 -11.12
N GLY A 63 -17.14 6.85 -12.31
CA GLY A 63 -16.33 5.96 -13.11
C GLY A 63 -14.84 6.14 -12.87
N MET A 64 -14.07 5.79 -13.87
CA MET A 64 -12.62 5.85 -13.84
C MET A 64 -12.08 6.28 -15.21
N THR A 65 -11.14 7.22 -15.21
CA THR A 65 -10.40 7.62 -16.40
C THR A 65 -8.91 7.53 -16.10
N ALA A 66 -8.23 6.65 -16.81
CA ALA A 66 -6.77 6.59 -16.82
C ALA A 66 -6.25 7.38 -18.02
N THR A 67 -5.22 8.19 -17.82
CA THR A 67 -4.63 9.01 -18.87
C THR A 67 -3.12 8.88 -18.89
N ILE A 68 -2.55 8.98 -20.08
CA ILE A 68 -1.13 9.15 -20.29
C ILE A 68 -0.93 10.26 -21.32
N HIS A 69 0.02 11.15 -21.02
CA HIS A 69 0.42 12.21 -21.93
C HIS A 69 1.68 11.79 -22.70
N ILE A 70 1.67 11.98 -23.99
CA ILE A 70 2.83 11.82 -24.86
C ILE A 70 3.27 13.23 -25.25
N PRO A 71 4.42 13.72 -24.74
CA PRO A 71 4.90 15.07 -25.01
C PRO A 71 5.27 15.24 -26.48
N PHE A 72 5.33 16.48 -26.92
CA PHE A 72 5.75 16.82 -28.28
C PHE A 72 7.26 16.68 -28.43
N ASP A 73 7.74 16.14 -29.55
CA ASP A 73 9.16 15.85 -29.80
C ASP A 73 10.06 17.08 -29.67
N ASP A 74 9.56 18.29 -29.96
CA ASP A 74 10.34 19.55 -29.84
C ASP A 74 10.49 20.04 -28.38
N GLU A 75 9.66 19.52 -27.46
CA GLU A 75 9.71 19.85 -26.02
C GLU A 75 10.63 18.90 -25.25
N VAL A 76 10.99 17.79 -25.85
CA VAL A 76 11.80 16.74 -25.25
C VAL A 76 13.03 16.48 -26.08
N ASN A 77 14.20 16.54 -25.46
CA ASN A 77 15.46 16.19 -26.11
C ASN A 77 15.59 14.64 -26.22
N GLY A 78 14.83 14.04 -27.13
CA GLY A 78 14.88 12.60 -27.40
C GLY A 78 13.57 11.85 -27.10
N PRO A 79 13.56 10.53 -27.23
CA PRO A 79 12.40 9.71 -26.92
C PRO A 79 12.07 9.76 -25.44
N ASN A 80 10.80 9.59 -25.12
CA ASN A 80 10.30 9.52 -23.75
C ASN A 80 9.54 8.23 -23.50
N SER A 81 9.82 7.61 -22.36
CA SER A 81 9.16 6.40 -21.84
C SER A 81 8.55 6.73 -20.49
N SER A 82 7.30 6.35 -20.28
CA SER A 82 6.65 6.61 -18.99
C SER A 82 7.29 5.84 -17.84
N PRO A 83 7.24 6.37 -16.61
CA PRO A 83 7.71 5.69 -15.41
C PRO A 83 7.07 4.31 -15.21
N VAL A 84 7.87 3.34 -14.78
CA VAL A 84 7.45 1.96 -14.51
C VAL A 84 7.47 1.70 -13.01
N PHE A 85 6.29 1.47 -12.43
CA PHE A 85 6.17 1.12 -11.01
C PHE A 85 6.75 -0.26 -10.75
N GLN A 86 7.46 -0.39 -9.64
CA GLN A 86 8.16 -1.63 -9.28
C GLN A 86 7.24 -2.62 -8.58
N GLU A 87 6.30 -2.14 -7.80
CA GLU A 87 5.43 -2.97 -6.96
C GLU A 87 3.94 -2.68 -7.16
N PHE A 88 3.13 -3.71 -6.96
CA PHE A 88 1.68 -3.52 -6.83
C PHE A 88 1.34 -3.09 -5.41
N PRO A 89 0.46 -2.07 -5.25
CA PRO A 89 0.01 -1.70 -3.92
C PRO A 89 -0.76 -2.86 -3.28
N PRO A 90 -0.59 -3.08 -1.96
CA PRO A 90 -1.38 -4.05 -1.25
C PRO A 90 -2.86 -3.65 -1.30
N VAL A 91 -3.73 -4.58 -1.60
CA VAL A 91 -5.16 -4.32 -1.76
C VAL A 91 -5.94 -4.34 -0.44
N ALA A 92 -5.32 -4.84 0.63
CA ALA A 92 -5.92 -4.91 1.95
C ALA A 92 -4.96 -4.37 3.02
N LEU A 93 -5.47 -3.47 3.86
CA LEU A 93 -4.77 -2.83 4.96
C LEU A 93 -5.46 -3.18 6.28
N CYS A 94 -4.68 -3.26 7.34
CA CYS A 94 -5.22 -3.47 8.69
C CYS A 94 -5.52 -2.13 9.35
N ALA A 95 -6.75 -1.94 9.84
CA ALA A 95 -7.09 -0.78 10.65
C ALA A 95 -6.25 -0.76 11.94
N ASN A 96 -5.81 0.43 12.34
CA ASN A 96 -4.98 0.70 13.52
C ASN A 96 -3.56 0.11 13.47
N PHE A 97 -3.10 -0.32 12.28
CA PHE A 97 -1.71 -0.74 12.07
C PHE A 97 -1.01 0.20 11.11
N GLY A 98 0.25 0.50 11.38
CA GLY A 98 1.07 1.31 10.50
C GLY A 98 1.18 0.70 9.11
N PHE A 99 0.98 1.53 8.12
CA PHE A 99 1.14 1.20 6.71
C PHE A 99 2.43 1.79 6.19
N PHE A 100 3.21 0.97 5.52
CA PHE A 100 4.47 1.33 4.89
C PHE A 100 4.52 0.68 3.52
N PHE A 101 4.67 1.48 2.46
CA PHE A 101 4.69 0.95 1.11
C PHE A 101 5.65 1.75 0.23
N ASP A 102 6.53 1.04 -0.45
CA ASP A 102 7.40 1.61 -1.47
C ASP A 102 6.64 1.68 -2.80
N HIS A 103 6.20 2.89 -3.15
CA HIS A 103 5.50 3.18 -4.39
C HIS A 103 6.45 3.68 -5.49
N ALA A 104 7.75 3.46 -5.34
CA ALA A 104 8.74 3.91 -6.29
C ALA A 104 8.47 3.41 -7.71
N ALA A 105 8.76 4.26 -8.66
CA ALA A 105 8.84 3.94 -10.07
C ALA A 105 10.27 4.15 -10.57
N ILE A 106 10.62 3.50 -11.66
CA ILE A 106 11.87 3.74 -12.38
C ILE A 106 11.50 4.36 -13.72
N ASP A 107 12.15 5.46 -14.03
CA ASP A 107 12.09 6.03 -15.36
C ASP A 107 13.14 5.39 -16.27
N PRO A 108 12.75 4.81 -17.43
CA PRO A 108 13.70 4.15 -18.32
C PRO A 108 14.70 5.09 -18.97
N ASP A 109 14.37 6.38 -19.10
CA ASP A 109 15.21 7.40 -19.72
C ASP A 109 16.05 8.16 -18.68
N GLY A 110 15.78 7.94 -17.40
CA GLY A 110 16.50 8.53 -16.27
C GLY A 110 15.99 9.91 -15.85
N ASP A 111 14.75 10.22 -16.17
CA ASP A 111 14.09 11.47 -15.81
C ASP A 111 13.77 11.54 -14.31
N GLU A 112 13.70 12.78 -13.79
CA GLU A 112 13.36 13.00 -12.39
C GLU A 112 11.88 12.77 -12.15
N LEU A 113 11.55 12.00 -11.10
CA LEU A 113 10.18 11.68 -10.72
C LEU A 113 9.79 12.38 -9.43
N VAL A 114 8.61 13.03 -9.44
CA VAL A 114 8.04 13.71 -8.28
C VAL A 114 6.68 13.12 -7.94
N TYR A 115 6.53 12.64 -6.71
CA TYR A 115 5.36 11.93 -6.25
C TYR A 115 4.42 12.82 -5.42
N SER A 116 3.12 12.67 -5.62
CA SER A 116 2.11 13.36 -4.82
C SER A 116 0.79 12.60 -4.77
N PHE A 117 0.00 12.83 -3.72
CA PHE A 117 -1.40 12.44 -3.75
C PHE A 117 -2.18 13.36 -4.68
N CYS A 118 -3.05 12.78 -5.49
CA CYS A 118 -3.91 13.54 -6.39
C CYS A 118 -5.31 12.91 -6.46
N ALA A 119 -6.28 13.69 -6.92
CA ALA A 119 -7.60 13.15 -7.14
C ALA A 119 -7.62 12.31 -8.40
N PRO A 120 -8.06 11.04 -8.33
CA PRO A 120 -8.37 10.26 -9.52
C PRO A 120 -9.39 10.97 -10.40
N PHE A 121 -9.36 10.68 -11.69
CA PHE A 121 -10.35 11.17 -12.62
C PHE A 121 -11.63 10.33 -12.55
N ASP A 122 -12.75 10.99 -12.67
CA ASP A 122 -14.03 10.36 -12.93
C ASP A 122 -14.06 9.80 -14.38
N GLY A 123 -14.89 8.85 -14.60
CA GLY A 123 -15.24 8.31 -15.92
C GLY A 123 -16.74 8.40 -16.13
N GLY A 124 -17.22 8.02 -17.27
CA GLY A 124 -18.64 8.04 -17.54
C GLY A 124 -19.45 7.31 -16.47
N GLY A 125 -20.44 8.01 -15.91
CA GLY A 125 -21.40 7.45 -14.96
C GLY A 125 -22.30 6.37 -15.59
N ALA A 126 -23.15 5.77 -14.75
CA ALA A 126 -24.01 4.64 -15.12
C ALA A 126 -24.93 4.85 -16.35
N ASN A 127 -25.17 6.09 -16.71
CA ASN A 127 -26.06 6.44 -17.83
C ASN A 127 -25.43 6.37 -19.23
N GLY A 128 -24.14 6.09 -19.35
CA GLY A 128 -23.42 6.06 -20.64
C GLY A 128 -22.66 4.76 -20.91
N GLY A 129 -22.65 3.83 -19.97
CA GLY A 129 -21.83 2.63 -20.06
C GLY A 129 -22.47 1.52 -20.87
N GLY A 130 -21.69 0.88 -21.74
CA GLY A 130 -22.02 -0.41 -22.27
C GLY A 130 -22.11 -1.47 -21.16
N ALA A 131 -22.95 -2.45 -21.35
CA ALA A 131 -23.32 -3.45 -20.34
C ALA A 131 -22.25 -4.49 -20.01
N GLY A 132 -20.99 -4.30 -20.38
CA GLY A 132 -19.94 -5.30 -20.21
C GLY A 132 -18.64 -4.74 -19.62
N PRO A 133 -17.84 -5.62 -19.02
CA PRO A 133 -16.55 -5.24 -18.44
C PRO A 133 -15.57 -4.65 -19.46
N ASP A 134 -15.77 -4.92 -20.74
CA ASP A 134 -14.89 -4.51 -21.84
C ASP A 134 -15.41 -3.27 -22.59
N SER A 135 -16.51 -2.68 -22.15
CA SER A 135 -17.10 -1.54 -22.85
C SER A 135 -16.58 -0.22 -22.29
N PRO A 136 -16.17 0.72 -23.15
CA PRO A 136 -15.84 2.06 -22.70
C PRO A 136 -17.07 2.74 -22.12
N ALA A 137 -16.88 3.55 -21.09
CA ALA A 137 -17.93 4.39 -20.53
C ALA A 137 -17.37 5.75 -20.14
N PRO A 138 -17.90 6.86 -20.64
CA PRO A 138 -19.08 6.92 -21.51
C PRO A 138 -18.80 6.40 -22.95
N ASN A 139 -19.85 6.23 -23.71
CA ASN A 139 -19.74 5.90 -25.13
C ASN A 139 -20.55 6.91 -25.96
N PRO A 140 -19.93 7.77 -26.77
CA PRO A 140 -18.49 7.88 -27.01
C PRO A 140 -17.71 8.34 -25.77
N PRO A 141 -16.40 8.08 -25.69
CA PRO A 141 -15.55 8.59 -24.60
C PRO A 141 -15.62 10.12 -24.48
N ASP A 142 -15.56 10.62 -23.26
CA ASP A 142 -15.48 12.07 -23.00
C ASP A 142 -14.14 12.64 -23.46
N ASN A 143 -14.15 13.90 -23.84
CA ASN A 143 -12.94 14.63 -24.14
C ASN A 143 -12.35 15.27 -22.87
N PRO A 144 -11.02 15.50 -22.81
CA PRO A 144 -10.41 16.29 -21.75
C PRO A 144 -10.94 17.76 -21.75
N PRO A 145 -10.90 18.47 -20.61
CA PRO A 145 -10.37 18.02 -19.32
C PRO A 145 -11.35 17.12 -18.56
N TYR A 146 -10.80 16.06 -17.93
CA TYR A 146 -11.61 15.13 -17.13
C TYR A 146 -11.90 15.68 -15.73
N ALA A 147 -13.10 15.47 -15.25
CA ALA A 147 -13.49 15.82 -13.88
C ALA A 147 -12.78 14.88 -12.88
N SER A 148 -12.43 15.42 -11.71
CA SER A 148 -11.98 14.59 -10.61
C SER A 148 -13.16 13.90 -9.92
N ILE A 149 -12.91 12.75 -9.30
CA ILE A 149 -13.91 12.04 -8.49
C ILE A 149 -14.47 12.97 -7.38
N PRO A 150 -15.78 12.89 -7.11
CA PRO A 150 -16.38 13.65 -6.02
C PRO A 150 -16.10 12.95 -4.69
N TYR A 151 -15.24 13.52 -3.85
CA TYR A 151 -15.00 13.00 -2.51
C TYR A 151 -16.19 13.25 -1.58
N ALA A 152 -16.47 12.28 -0.71
CA ALA A 152 -17.42 12.42 0.38
C ALA A 152 -16.90 13.42 1.44
N GLY A 153 -17.80 13.97 2.24
CA GLY A 153 -17.44 14.95 3.27
C GLY A 153 -16.35 14.42 4.22
N GLY A 154 -15.31 15.21 4.44
CA GLY A 154 -14.15 14.86 5.27
C GLY A 154 -13.00 14.22 4.51
N PHE A 155 -13.19 13.82 3.27
CA PHE A 155 -12.14 13.26 2.42
C PHE A 155 -11.71 14.22 1.31
N SER A 156 -10.50 14.01 0.82
CA SER A 156 -9.91 14.77 -0.28
C SER A 156 -8.74 13.98 -0.89
N ALA A 157 -8.16 14.49 -1.97
CA ALA A 157 -6.94 13.90 -2.53
C ALA A 157 -5.79 13.80 -1.50
N GLY A 158 -5.62 14.83 -0.67
CA GLY A 158 -4.59 14.84 0.40
C GLY A 158 -4.99 14.10 1.67
N TYR A 159 -6.22 13.67 1.81
CA TYR A 159 -6.73 12.86 2.92
C TYR A 159 -7.71 11.81 2.39
N PRO A 160 -7.23 10.84 1.61
CA PRO A 160 -8.10 9.88 0.94
C PRO A 160 -8.62 8.77 1.84
N ILE A 161 -7.95 8.48 2.94
CA ILE A 161 -8.26 7.39 3.88
C ILE A 161 -8.38 7.97 5.28
N ALA A 162 -9.41 7.57 6.03
CA ALA A 162 -9.53 7.89 7.46
C ALA A 162 -8.34 7.29 8.22
N SER A 163 -7.47 8.14 8.77
CA SER A 163 -6.14 7.71 9.27
C SER A 163 -5.59 8.65 10.35
N ASP A 164 -4.83 8.08 11.29
CA ASP A 164 -4.09 8.81 12.31
C ASP A 164 -2.82 7.99 12.71
N PRO A 165 -1.60 8.45 12.39
CA PRO A 165 -1.30 9.61 11.55
C PRO A 165 -1.84 9.50 10.13
N ALA A 166 -2.11 10.65 9.51
CA ALA A 166 -2.59 10.74 8.14
C ALA A 166 -1.61 10.11 7.16
N PHE A 167 -2.14 9.61 6.04
CA PHE A 167 -1.29 9.14 4.96
C PHE A 167 -0.42 10.28 4.41
N ALA A 168 0.85 9.98 4.22
CA ALA A 168 1.84 10.86 3.61
C ALA A 168 2.60 10.11 2.52
N ILE A 169 3.05 10.83 1.51
CA ILE A 169 3.93 10.31 0.46
C ILE A 169 5.19 11.17 0.40
N ASP A 170 6.33 10.53 0.39
CA ASP A 170 7.59 11.23 0.17
C ASP A 170 7.69 11.64 -1.31
N PRO A 171 7.88 12.94 -1.63
CA PRO A 171 7.83 13.42 -3.00
C PRO A 171 9.02 12.97 -3.86
N VAL A 172 10.10 12.51 -3.25
CA VAL A 172 11.32 12.08 -3.95
C VAL A 172 11.37 10.57 -4.13
N THR A 173 11.02 9.83 -3.07
CA THR A 173 11.12 8.36 -3.08
C THR A 173 9.83 7.66 -3.44
N GLY A 174 8.69 8.34 -3.33
CA GLY A 174 7.38 7.70 -3.49
C GLY A 174 6.95 6.84 -2.29
N PHE A 175 7.72 6.85 -1.20
CA PHE A 175 7.42 6.03 -0.02
C PHE A 175 6.17 6.55 0.70
N ILE A 176 5.20 5.67 0.92
CA ILE A 176 3.91 5.99 1.54
C ILE A 176 3.89 5.48 2.97
N THR A 177 3.44 6.34 3.88
CA THR A 177 3.23 6.00 5.29
C THR A 177 1.86 6.46 5.76
N GLY A 178 1.33 5.85 6.83
CA GLY A 178 0.08 6.25 7.45
C GLY A 178 -0.50 5.13 8.31
N THR A 179 -1.55 5.43 9.06
CA THR A 179 -2.25 4.40 9.86
C THR A 179 -3.75 4.53 9.62
N PRO A 180 -4.35 3.64 8.82
CA PRO A 180 -5.79 3.67 8.59
C PRO A 180 -6.53 3.34 9.91
N THR A 181 -7.63 4.05 10.19
CA THR A 181 -8.35 3.90 11.46
C THR A 181 -9.75 3.31 11.31
N ILE A 182 -10.37 3.49 10.17
CA ILE A 182 -11.78 3.08 9.95
C ILE A 182 -11.84 2.02 8.85
N PRO A 183 -12.39 0.83 9.12
CA PRO A 183 -12.66 -0.17 8.09
C PRO A 183 -13.56 0.37 6.98
N GLY A 184 -13.25 0.02 5.73
CA GLY A 184 -13.99 0.47 4.56
C GLY A 184 -13.19 0.31 3.29
N GLN A 185 -13.77 0.75 2.19
CA GLN A 185 -13.11 0.79 0.88
C GLN A 185 -12.85 2.24 0.50
N TYR A 186 -11.67 2.53 0.03
CA TYR A 186 -11.21 3.89 -0.22
C TYR A 186 -10.55 4.00 -1.59
N ALA A 187 -11.00 4.94 -2.41
CA ALA A 187 -10.32 5.31 -3.64
C ALA A 187 -9.15 6.24 -3.32
N MET A 188 -8.02 6.01 -3.93
CA MET A 188 -6.79 6.79 -3.75
C MET A 188 -6.10 6.99 -5.10
N GLY A 189 -5.63 8.21 -5.33
CA GLY A 189 -4.83 8.53 -6.51
C GLY A 189 -3.44 9.01 -6.12
N ILE A 190 -2.46 8.52 -6.86
CA ILE A 190 -1.07 8.97 -6.78
C ILE A 190 -0.65 9.43 -8.15
N CYS A 191 -0.14 10.66 -8.20
CA CYS A 191 0.44 11.23 -9.38
C CYS A 191 1.96 11.16 -9.30
N VAL A 192 2.58 10.76 -10.40
CA VAL A 192 4.01 10.83 -10.62
C VAL A 192 4.23 11.77 -11.80
N GLU A 193 4.83 12.92 -11.53
CA GLU A 193 5.25 13.87 -12.54
C GLU A 193 6.69 13.58 -12.94
N GLU A 194 6.94 13.65 -14.23
CA GLU A 194 8.21 13.37 -14.88
C GLU A 194 8.84 14.66 -15.37
N PHE A 195 10.11 14.87 -15.02
CA PHE A 195 10.85 16.08 -15.37
C PHE A 195 12.18 15.74 -16.03
N ARG A 196 12.47 16.39 -17.15
CA ARG A 196 13.77 16.38 -17.84
C ARG A 196 14.34 17.79 -17.89
N ASP A 197 15.52 17.99 -17.32
CA ASP A 197 16.16 19.31 -17.24
C ASP A 197 15.25 20.40 -16.61
N GLY A 198 14.36 20.01 -15.68
CA GLY A 198 13.41 20.89 -15.02
C GLY A 198 12.15 21.23 -15.84
N VAL A 199 11.97 20.61 -17.00
CA VAL A 199 10.76 20.73 -17.83
C VAL A 199 9.86 19.51 -17.58
N SER A 200 8.58 19.75 -17.25
CA SER A 200 7.61 18.67 -17.08
C SER A 200 7.31 18.02 -18.43
N LEU A 201 7.48 16.70 -18.50
CA LEU A 201 7.18 15.89 -19.68
C LEU A 201 5.76 15.32 -19.65
N GLY A 202 5.20 15.20 -18.45
CA GLY A 202 3.89 14.63 -18.26
C GLY A 202 3.65 14.12 -16.86
N ARG A 203 2.51 13.46 -16.70
CA ARG A 203 2.09 12.91 -15.43
C ARG A 203 1.39 11.57 -15.64
N VAL A 204 1.80 10.58 -14.88
CA VAL A 204 1.09 9.30 -14.76
C VAL A 204 0.26 9.33 -13.48
N LEU A 205 -1.04 9.02 -13.61
CA LEU A 205 -1.95 8.86 -12.49
C LEU A 205 -2.14 7.36 -12.22
N ARG A 206 -1.81 6.92 -11.03
CA ARG A 206 -2.15 5.60 -10.53
C ARG A 206 -3.37 5.68 -9.62
N ASP A 207 -4.44 5.05 -10.06
CA ASP A 207 -5.75 5.07 -9.41
C ASP A 207 -6.06 3.67 -8.88
N PHE A 208 -6.28 3.53 -7.60
CA PHE A 208 -6.54 2.24 -6.98
C PHE A 208 -7.46 2.33 -5.75
N GLN A 209 -7.94 1.17 -5.33
CA GLN A 209 -8.80 1.01 -4.17
C GLN A 209 -8.07 0.24 -3.09
N PHE A 210 -8.03 0.80 -1.87
CA PHE A 210 -7.66 0.06 -0.68
C PHE A 210 -8.88 -0.49 0.05
N ASN A 211 -8.74 -1.68 0.60
CA ASN A 211 -9.70 -2.28 1.51
C ASN A 211 -9.11 -2.27 2.92
N VAL A 212 -9.60 -1.38 3.77
CA VAL A 212 -9.23 -1.35 5.18
C VAL A 212 -10.13 -2.30 5.95
N THR A 213 -9.54 -3.26 6.66
CA THR A 213 -10.27 -4.27 7.42
C THR A 213 -9.77 -4.32 8.86
N LEU A 214 -10.60 -4.85 9.76
CA LEU A 214 -10.12 -5.23 11.08
C LEU A 214 -9.25 -6.48 10.88
N CYS A 215 -8.01 -6.40 11.33
CA CYS A 215 -7.15 -7.56 11.40
C CYS A 215 -7.12 -8.03 12.86
N ASP A 216 -7.41 -9.28 13.07
CA ASP A 216 -7.05 -9.92 14.32
C ASP A 216 -5.52 -9.94 14.35
N ALA A 217 -4.93 -9.21 15.28
CA ALA A 217 -3.50 -9.29 15.50
C ALA A 217 -3.19 -10.69 16.02
N ASN A 218 -2.81 -11.59 15.13
CA ASN A 218 -2.24 -12.84 15.58
C ASN A 218 -0.94 -12.53 16.31
N ILE A 219 -0.98 -12.60 17.61
CA ILE A 219 0.19 -12.49 18.47
C ILE A 219 1.07 -13.71 18.18
N VAL A 220 2.30 -13.46 17.79
CA VAL A 220 3.30 -14.50 17.58
C VAL A 220 4.43 -14.26 18.54
N ALA A 221 4.58 -15.11 19.54
CA ALA A 221 5.77 -15.17 20.36
C ALA A 221 6.90 -15.84 19.55
N ALA A 222 8.00 -15.14 19.35
CA ALA A 222 9.14 -15.67 18.62
C ALA A 222 10.46 -15.22 19.27
N VAL A 223 11.35 -16.16 19.43
CA VAL A 223 12.70 -15.96 19.99
C VAL A 223 13.73 -16.51 19.00
N THR A 224 14.85 -15.81 18.84
CA THR A 224 15.98 -16.36 18.11
C THR A 224 16.58 -17.50 18.93
N PRO A 225 16.64 -18.76 18.40
CA PRO A 225 17.27 -19.84 19.09
C PRO A 225 18.76 -19.50 19.36
N GLN A 226 19.16 -19.57 20.62
CA GLN A 226 20.55 -19.42 20.97
C GLN A 226 21.34 -20.61 20.39
N GLN A 227 22.38 -20.31 19.62
CA GLN A 227 23.26 -21.35 19.11
C GLN A 227 24.04 -21.94 20.30
N PRO A 228 24.15 -23.26 20.42
CA PRO A 228 24.88 -23.90 21.49
C PRO A 228 26.39 -23.78 21.24
N GLU A 229 26.93 -22.58 21.32
CA GLU A 229 28.35 -22.42 21.58
C GLU A 229 28.59 -22.75 23.04
N GLN A 230 29.75 -23.28 23.37
CA GLN A 230 30.09 -23.69 24.74
C GLN A 230 30.11 -22.42 25.62
N LEU A 231 29.01 -22.20 26.33
CA LEU A 231 28.89 -21.09 27.25
C LEU A 231 29.59 -21.45 28.55
N CYS A 232 30.41 -20.53 29.03
CA CYS A 232 31.07 -20.69 30.33
C CYS A 232 30.11 -20.31 31.47
N ILE A 233 30.31 -20.90 32.66
CA ILE A 233 29.54 -20.54 33.84
C ILE A 233 29.71 -19.03 34.13
N GLY A 234 28.58 -18.33 34.32
CA GLY A 234 28.57 -16.91 34.65
C GLY A 234 28.62 -15.96 33.46
N GLU A 235 28.55 -16.49 32.23
CA GLU A 235 28.31 -15.65 31.03
C GLU A 235 26.88 -15.14 31.03
N THR A 236 26.74 -13.89 30.65
CA THR A 236 25.43 -13.25 30.44
C THR A 236 25.04 -13.35 28.96
N LEU A 237 23.87 -13.88 28.70
CA LEU A 237 23.30 -14.00 27.36
C LEU A 237 22.28 -12.89 27.13
N GLN A 238 22.26 -12.37 25.91
CA GLN A 238 21.17 -11.54 25.43
C GLN A 238 20.19 -12.42 24.66
N PHE A 239 18.90 -12.21 24.89
CA PHE A 239 17.84 -12.90 24.19
C PHE A 239 17.15 -11.94 23.23
N ASP A 240 17.19 -12.27 21.94
CA ASP A 240 16.57 -11.47 20.89
C ASP A 240 15.09 -11.83 20.75
N ASN A 241 14.25 -10.82 20.80
CA ASN A 241 12.80 -10.95 20.67
C ASN A 241 12.36 -10.63 19.25
N ASN A 242 11.84 -11.62 18.55
CA ASN A 242 11.28 -11.50 17.20
C ASN A 242 9.76 -11.64 17.18
N SER A 243 9.11 -11.42 18.33
CA SER A 243 7.65 -11.49 18.43
C SER A 243 6.99 -10.42 17.58
N LEU A 244 5.80 -10.76 17.05
CA LEU A 244 5.00 -9.88 16.21
C LEU A 244 3.68 -9.54 16.92
N ASN A 245 3.24 -8.28 16.77
CA ASN A 245 1.96 -7.79 17.27
C ASN A 245 1.79 -7.96 18.80
N ALA A 246 2.85 -7.78 19.55
CA ALA A 246 2.87 -7.84 21.00
C ALA A 246 3.60 -6.63 21.57
N ASP A 247 3.05 -6.08 22.66
CA ASP A 247 3.60 -4.93 23.37
C ASP A 247 4.15 -5.32 24.74
N ASP A 248 3.63 -6.41 25.33
CA ASP A 248 4.01 -6.91 26.63
C ASP A 248 4.63 -8.30 26.55
N PHE A 249 5.65 -8.56 27.36
CA PHE A 249 6.42 -9.79 27.31
C PHE A 249 6.67 -10.33 28.71
N ILE A 250 6.67 -11.67 28.85
CA ILE A 250 7.20 -12.37 30.00
C ILE A 250 8.19 -13.43 29.51
N TRP A 251 9.41 -13.32 29.98
CA TRP A 251 10.43 -14.33 29.83
C TRP A 251 10.55 -15.15 31.11
N ASP A 252 10.68 -16.45 30.96
CA ASP A 252 11.02 -17.42 32.00
C ASP A 252 12.26 -18.18 31.52
N PHE A 253 13.36 -18.07 32.25
CA PHE A 253 14.64 -18.65 31.86
C PHE A 253 14.81 -20.09 32.31
N GLY A 254 13.81 -20.68 32.92
CA GLY A 254 13.71 -22.11 33.24
C GLY A 254 14.71 -22.61 34.28
N VAL A 255 15.05 -21.79 35.27
CA VAL A 255 15.92 -22.19 36.41
C VAL A 255 15.05 -22.88 37.47
N GLU A 256 15.22 -24.20 37.61
CA GLU A 256 14.44 -24.96 38.59
C GLU A 256 14.59 -24.44 40.03
N GLY A 257 13.45 -24.33 40.74
CA GLY A 257 13.39 -24.01 42.17
C GLY A 257 13.44 -22.51 42.48
N THR A 258 13.31 -21.63 41.46
CA THR A 258 13.17 -20.19 41.64
C THR A 258 12.03 -19.64 40.79
N ASN A 259 11.48 -18.50 41.22
CA ASN A 259 10.54 -17.70 40.45
C ASN A 259 11.12 -16.30 40.13
N SER A 260 12.42 -16.11 40.36
CA SER A 260 13.12 -14.83 40.12
C SER A 260 13.89 -14.81 38.82
N ASP A 261 13.78 -15.88 38.02
CA ASP A 261 14.35 -16.06 36.69
C ASP A 261 13.38 -15.64 35.59
N VAL A 262 12.74 -14.49 35.80
CA VAL A 262 11.79 -13.91 34.85
C VAL A 262 12.19 -12.49 34.47
N SER A 263 11.82 -12.06 33.27
CA SER A 263 11.99 -10.67 32.81
C SER A 263 10.76 -10.23 32.00
N THR A 264 10.51 -8.91 32.04
CA THR A 264 9.49 -8.26 31.18
C THR A 264 10.13 -7.32 30.14
N GLU A 265 11.44 -7.32 30.05
CA GLU A 265 12.15 -6.53 29.05
C GLU A 265 11.95 -7.10 27.65
N PHE A 266 12.01 -6.25 26.62
CA PHE A 266 11.87 -6.68 25.23
C PHE A 266 12.98 -7.66 24.83
N GLU A 267 14.23 -7.31 25.11
CA GLU A 267 15.43 -8.11 24.83
C GLU A 267 16.28 -8.23 26.13
N PRO A 268 15.93 -9.17 27.02
CA PRO A 268 16.57 -9.27 28.31
C PRO A 268 17.98 -9.86 28.24
N LEU A 269 18.78 -9.49 29.24
CA LEU A 269 20.05 -10.13 29.55
C LEU A 269 19.85 -11.09 30.75
N PHE A 270 20.34 -12.32 30.62
CA PHE A 270 20.25 -13.29 31.71
C PHE A 270 21.56 -14.08 31.88
N THR A 271 21.91 -14.35 33.14
CA THR A 271 23.08 -15.14 33.53
C THR A 271 22.63 -16.42 34.22
N PHE A 272 22.90 -17.56 33.63
CA PHE A 272 22.54 -18.86 34.21
C PHE A 272 23.46 -19.21 35.36
N PRO A 273 22.90 -19.68 36.49
CA PRO A 273 23.67 -19.92 37.73
C PRO A 273 24.56 -21.15 37.62
N ASN A 274 24.23 -22.14 36.81
CA ASN A 274 24.94 -23.41 36.70
C ASN A 274 25.02 -23.88 35.24
N VAL A 275 25.91 -24.83 34.98
CA VAL A 275 25.92 -25.57 33.70
C VAL A 275 24.69 -26.48 33.64
N GLY A 276 23.95 -26.43 32.56
CA GLY A 276 22.74 -27.25 32.41
C GLY A 276 22.03 -27.00 31.09
N ASN A 277 20.93 -27.69 30.88
CA ASN A 277 19.96 -27.41 29.81
C ASN A 277 18.79 -26.64 30.41
N TYR A 278 18.53 -25.46 29.88
CA TYR A 278 17.44 -24.61 30.33
C TYR A 278 16.42 -24.45 29.22
N ILE A 279 15.14 -24.51 29.56
CA ILE A 279 14.05 -24.27 28.64
C ILE A 279 13.60 -22.82 28.85
N VAL A 280 14.02 -21.94 27.97
CA VAL A 280 13.60 -20.54 28.01
C VAL A 280 12.24 -20.40 27.32
N THR A 281 11.30 -19.78 28.00
CA THR A 281 9.94 -19.56 27.53
C THR A 281 9.69 -18.07 27.36
N LEU A 282 9.17 -17.66 26.19
CA LEU A 282 8.68 -16.32 25.93
C LEU A 282 7.17 -16.34 25.78
N ILE A 283 6.49 -15.52 26.54
CA ILE A 283 5.04 -15.26 26.42
C ILE A 283 4.86 -13.84 25.95
N ALA A 284 4.19 -13.67 24.82
CA ALA A 284 3.87 -12.37 24.24
C ALA A 284 2.41 -12.01 24.55
N ASN A 285 2.16 -10.76 24.97
CA ASN A 285 0.88 -10.25 25.45
C ASN A 285 0.22 -11.18 26.46
N PRO A 286 0.86 -11.49 27.60
CA PRO A 286 0.25 -12.33 28.62
C PRO A 286 -1.05 -11.68 29.10
N THR A 287 -2.16 -12.41 28.97
CA THR A 287 -3.41 -11.99 29.62
C THR A 287 -3.23 -12.10 31.12
N TRP A 288 -3.16 -10.98 31.80
CA TRP A 288 -3.20 -10.96 33.26
C TRP A 288 -4.58 -11.47 33.72
N PRO A 289 -4.63 -12.37 34.71
CA PRO A 289 -5.90 -12.84 35.25
C PRO A 289 -6.66 -11.74 36.00
#